data_e58eaa46e93ca29abf3614b368db65fd
#
_entry.id   e58eaa46e93ca29abf3614b368db65fd
#
_cell.length_a   1.000
_cell.length_b   1.000
_cell.length_c   1.000
_cell.angle_alpha   90.00
_cell.angle_beta   90.00
_cell.angle_gamma   90.00
#
_symmetry.space_group_name_H-M   'P 1'
#
loop_
_entity.id
_entity.type
_entity.pdbx_description
1 polymer ?
#
loop_
_entity_poly.entity_id
_entity_poly.type
_entity_poly.pdbx_seq_one_letter_code
_entity_poly.pdbx_strand_id
1 'polypeptide(L)'
;MSRGMTEERTEQQINIKILVLGPPRSGKTSIANYLADSQDAVSKEYRPTQGVRIVEFESNQLELDGDRVNAEVELWDCSGDKKFEGCWPAIRHRCNGIIFVCNPEISSGDDLLIWYSEFALRSEISSKNLLVLLHHTNESTNHSAIAAFRLPAEMGGISVIPSNIDKEGEELRLAFNNFLCDIIADVHNTTQY
;
A
#
# COMPACT_ATOMS: atom_id res chain seq x y z
N MET A 1 9.73 -17.41 -49.41
CA MET A 1 10.25 -17.64 -48.05
C MET A 1 10.14 -16.33 -47.29
N SER A 2 9.01 -16.12 -46.60
CA SER A 2 8.79 -14.93 -45.81
C SER A 2 9.12 -15.25 -44.36
N ARG A 3 10.20 -14.67 -43.84
CA ARG A 3 10.54 -14.74 -42.42
C ARG A 3 9.60 -13.80 -41.66
N GLY A 4 8.69 -14.37 -40.88
CA GLY A 4 7.95 -13.63 -39.90
C GLY A 4 8.92 -13.10 -38.85
N MET A 5 9.08 -11.81 -38.81
CA MET A 5 9.66 -11.09 -37.66
C MET A 5 8.62 -11.15 -36.55
N THR A 6 8.84 -11.99 -35.58
CA THR A 6 8.21 -11.85 -34.26
C THR A 6 8.77 -10.57 -33.65
N GLU A 7 7.97 -9.53 -33.59
CA GLU A 7 8.26 -8.36 -32.74
C GLU A 7 8.31 -8.88 -31.30
N GLU A 8 9.50 -8.98 -30.73
CA GLU A 8 9.67 -9.06 -29.28
C GLU A 8 9.12 -7.74 -28.71
N ARG A 9 7.88 -7.77 -28.21
CA ARG A 9 7.39 -6.73 -27.33
C ARG A 9 8.34 -6.71 -26.13
N THR A 10 9.17 -5.70 -26.04
CA THR A 10 9.95 -5.38 -24.85
C THR A 10 8.93 -5.14 -23.74
N GLU A 11 8.77 -6.09 -22.82
CA GLU A 11 7.97 -5.90 -21.61
C GLU A 11 8.58 -4.71 -20.86
N GLN A 12 7.86 -3.61 -20.84
CA GLN A 12 8.30 -2.40 -20.16
C GLN A 12 8.14 -2.64 -18.67
N GLN A 13 9.25 -2.85 -17.98
CA GLN A 13 9.31 -3.06 -16.54
C GLN A 13 8.93 -1.75 -15.84
N ILE A 14 7.85 -1.79 -15.07
CA ILE A 14 7.30 -0.63 -14.37
C ILE A 14 7.70 -0.72 -12.91
N ASN A 15 8.43 0.29 -12.41
CA ASN A 15 8.82 0.36 -11.01
C ASN A 15 7.79 1.20 -10.22
N ILE A 16 7.21 0.63 -9.18
CA ILE A 16 6.17 1.25 -8.36
C ILE A 16 6.62 1.30 -6.90
N LYS A 17 6.76 2.51 -6.38
CA LYS A 17 7.05 2.76 -4.97
C LYS A 17 5.77 3.04 -4.20
N ILE A 18 5.48 2.22 -3.19
CA ILE A 18 4.32 2.36 -2.31
C ILE A 18 4.78 2.52 -0.86
N LEU A 19 4.27 3.54 -0.19
CA LEU A 19 4.50 3.74 1.24
C LEU A 19 3.41 3.05 2.05
N VAL A 20 3.82 2.35 3.12
CA VAL A 20 2.90 1.78 4.11
C VAL A 20 3.03 2.60 5.39
N LEU A 21 2.01 3.41 5.69
CA LEU A 21 2.01 4.44 6.71
C LEU A 21 0.91 4.22 7.75
N GLY A 22 1.06 4.82 8.92
CA GLY A 22 0.04 4.79 9.97
C GLY A 22 0.63 4.68 11.38
N PRO A 23 -0.24 4.68 12.41
CA PRO A 23 0.17 4.67 13.80
C PRO A 23 1.02 3.44 14.19
N PRO A 24 1.75 3.49 15.31
CA PRO A 24 2.39 2.31 15.85
C PRO A 24 1.37 1.19 16.13
N ARG A 25 1.79 -0.07 16.00
CA ARG A 25 0.95 -1.27 16.24
C ARG A 25 -0.28 -1.41 15.35
N SER A 26 -0.33 -0.74 14.20
CA SER A 26 -1.45 -0.85 13.26
C SER A 26 -1.36 -2.08 12.34
N GLY A 27 -0.25 -2.83 12.34
CA GLY A 27 -0.06 -4.01 11.50
C GLY A 27 0.64 -3.78 10.15
N LYS A 28 1.25 -2.59 9.92
CA LYS A 28 1.96 -2.24 8.67
C LYS A 28 2.93 -3.31 8.22
N THR A 29 3.82 -3.75 9.12
CA THR A 29 4.82 -4.77 8.83
C THR A 29 4.20 -6.11 8.47
N SER A 30 3.11 -6.50 9.13
CA SER A 30 2.38 -7.74 8.81
C SER A 30 1.77 -7.68 7.41
N ILE A 31 1.14 -6.55 7.07
CA ILE A 31 0.58 -6.29 5.73
C ILE A 31 1.70 -6.33 4.67
N ALA A 32 2.82 -5.61 4.90
CA ALA A 32 3.92 -5.58 3.95
C ALA A 32 4.53 -6.98 3.71
N ASN A 33 4.74 -7.76 4.78
CA ASN A 33 5.23 -9.13 4.67
C ASN A 33 4.25 -10.03 3.90
N TYR A 34 2.96 -9.93 4.20
CA TYR A 34 1.95 -10.74 3.53
C TYR A 34 1.89 -10.44 2.03
N LEU A 35 1.84 -9.17 1.65
CA LEU A 35 1.75 -8.76 0.25
C LEU A 35 2.98 -9.14 -0.57
N ALA A 36 4.16 -9.12 0.05
CA ALA A 36 5.41 -9.46 -0.59
C ALA A 36 5.76 -10.96 -0.52
N ASP A 37 4.87 -11.81 0.00
CA ASP A 37 5.14 -13.24 0.27
C ASP A 37 6.46 -13.45 1.05
N SER A 38 6.83 -12.46 1.89
CA SER A 38 8.06 -12.52 2.67
C SER A 38 7.98 -13.61 3.72
N GLN A 39 8.97 -14.52 3.70
CA GLN A 39 9.10 -15.57 4.71
C GLN A 39 9.71 -15.08 6.03
N ASP A 40 9.92 -13.78 6.15
CA ASP A 40 10.39 -13.18 7.39
C ASP A 40 9.41 -13.53 8.51
N ALA A 41 9.83 -14.42 9.40
CA ALA A 41 9.02 -14.86 10.52
C ALA A 41 8.56 -13.65 11.32
N VAL A 42 7.25 -13.39 11.30
CA VAL A 42 6.66 -12.38 12.18
C VAL A 42 7.01 -12.81 13.60
N SER A 43 7.94 -12.07 14.22
CA SER A 43 8.29 -12.32 15.61
C SER A 43 7.02 -12.26 16.45
N LYS A 44 6.83 -13.24 17.36
CA LYS A 44 5.70 -13.21 18.32
C LYS A 44 5.71 -11.98 19.20
N GLU A 45 6.87 -11.34 19.34
CA GLU A 45 7.03 -10.08 20.05
C GLU A 45 6.98 -8.91 19.06
N TYR A 46 6.14 -7.92 19.35
CA TYR A 46 6.11 -6.68 18.59
C TYR A 46 7.45 -5.96 18.66
N ARG A 47 8.08 -5.75 17.51
CA ARG A 47 9.30 -4.95 17.37
C ARG A 47 8.99 -3.77 16.43
N PRO A 48 9.09 -2.52 16.94
CA PRO A 48 8.85 -1.34 16.10
C PRO A 48 9.85 -1.27 14.95
N THR A 49 9.37 -0.99 13.74
CA THR A 49 10.22 -0.71 12.58
C THR A 49 11.09 0.52 12.87
N GLN A 50 12.40 0.40 12.66
CA GLN A 50 13.34 1.49 12.86
C GLN A 50 13.52 2.27 11.55
N GLY A 51 12.89 3.44 11.47
CA GLY A 51 12.88 4.26 10.25
C GLY A 51 12.00 3.66 9.16
N VAL A 52 12.61 2.97 8.21
CA VAL A 52 11.95 2.36 7.05
C VAL A 52 12.57 1.00 6.75
N ARG A 53 11.74 0.03 6.37
CA ARG A 53 12.15 -1.24 5.77
C ARG A 53 11.57 -1.33 4.37
N ILE A 54 12.40 -1.61 3.38
CA ILE A 54 11.98 -1.77 1.99
C ILE A 54 11.87 -3.25 1.68
N VAL A 55 10.74 -3.65 1.12
CA VAL A 55 10.49 -5.01 0.65
C VAL A 55 10.19 -4.92 -0.84
N GLU A 56 10.96 -5.64 -1.65
CA GLU A 56 10.87 -5.62 -3.11
C GLU A 56 10.32 -6.96 -3.61
N PHE A 57 9.40 -6.91 -4.56
CA PHE A 57 8.86 -8.09 -5.21
C PHE A 57 8.29 -7.78 -6.60
N GLU A 58 8.16 -8.82 -7.42
CA GLU A 58 7.50 -8.72 -8.72
C GLU A 58 6.01 -9.07 -8.61
N SER A 59 5.15 -8.27 -9.20
CA SER A 59 3.74 -8.56 -9.37
C SER A 59 3.46 -8.91 -10.83
N ASN A 60 3.19 -10.20 -11.09
CA ASN A 60 3.07 -10.77 -12.44
C ASN A 60 1.63 -11.17 -12.81
N GLN A 61 0.65 -10.78 -11.99
CA GLN A 61 -0.76 -11.18 -12.16
C GLN A 61 -1.69 -9.98 -12.33
N LEU A 62 -1.14 -8.88 -12.85
CA LEU A 62 -1.92 -7.68 -13.07
C LEU A 62 -2.55 -7.74 -14.47
N GLU A 63 -3.80 -7.29 -14.56
CA GLU A 63 -4.52 -7.14 -15.83
C GLU A 63 -5.01 -5.70 -15.95
N LEU A 64 -4.57 -5.00 -16.99
CA LEU A 64 -4.95 -3.62 -17.27
C LEU A 64 -5.47 -3.55 -18.73
N ASP A 65 -6.71 -3.14 -18.91
CA ASP A 65 -7.37 -3.02 -20.22
C ASP A 65 -7.33 -4.29 -21.08
N GLY A 66 -7.26 -5.48 -20.43
CA GLY A 66 -7.20 -6.78 -21.09
C GLY A 66 -5.77 -7.25 -21.44
N ASP A 67 -4.76 -6.45 -21.16
CA ASP A 67 -3.35 -6.81 -21.29
C ASP A 67 -2.75 -7.22 -19.93
N ARG A 68 -1.86 -8.21 -19.94
CA ARG A 68 -1.08 -8.54 -18.73
C ARG A 68 0.06 -7.55 -18.56
N VAL A 69 0.18 -7.04 -17.33
CA VAL A 69 1.19 -6.08 -16.94
C VAL A 69 2.01 -6.63 -15.76
N ASN A 70 3.32 -6.46 -15.84
CA ASN A 70 4.24 -6.81 -14.76
C ASN A 70 4.79 -5.53 -14.13
N ALA A 71 4.90 -5.52 -12.80
CA ALA A 71 5.48 -4.40 -12.06
C ALA A 71 6.49 -4.88 -11.02
N GLU A 72 7.59 -4.17 -10.90
CA GLU A 72 8.46 -4.24 -9.72
C GLU A 72 7.91 -3.31 -8.66
N VAL A 73 7.62 -3.86 -7.50
CA VAL A 73 7.00 -3.14 -6.40
C VAL A 73 7.96 -3.00 -5.24
N GLU A 74 8.20 -1.78 -4.81
CA GLU A 74 8.87 -1.45 -3.56
C GLU A 74 7.83 -1.07 -2.51
N LEU A 75 7.59 -1.92 -1.51
CA LEU A 75 6.82 -1.57 -0.32
C LEU A 75 7.74 -1.00 0.76
N TRP A 76 7.54 0.25 1.07
CA TRP A 76 8.28 0.97 2.11
C TRP A 76 7.50 0.92 3.42
N ASP A 77 7.75 -0.11 4.25
CA ASP A 77 7.17 -0.26 5.59
C ASP A 77 7.77 0.78 6.54
N CYS A 78 7.05 1.87 6.74
CA CYS A 78 7.54 3.03 7.49
C CYS A 78 7.20 2.92 8.98
N SER A 79 8.12 3.39 9.82
CA SER A 79 7.89 3.51 11.25
C SER A 79 6.67 4.39 11.54
N GLY A 80 5.83 3.97 12.48
CA GLY A 80 4.76 4.80 13.01
C GLY A 80 5.21 5.82 14.07
N ASP A 81 6.52 5.87 14.37
CA ASP A 81 7.08 6.75 15.37
C ASP A 81 7.51 8.09 14.75
N LYS A 82 6.97 9.20 15.26
CA LYS A 82 7.25 10.56 14.78
C LYS A 82 8.70 11.00 14.97
N LYS A 83 9.51 10.29 15.77
CA LYS A 83 10.95 10.59 15.92
C LYS A 83 11.72 10.54 14.59
N PHE A 84 11.15 9.87 13.57
CA PHE A 84 11.74 9.77 12.23
C PHE A 84 11.24 10.85 11.26
N GLU A 85 10.52 11.89 11.73
CA GLU A 85 9.95 12.94 10.87
C GLU A 85 11.00 13.65 10.00
N GLY A 86 12.24 13.77 10.50
CA GLY A 86 13.35 14.31 9.72
C GLY A 86 13.68 13.55 8.44
N CYS A 87 13.29 12.27 8.34
CA CYS A 87 13.48 11.43 7.15
C CYS A 87 12.30 11.47 6.18
N TRP A 88 11.14 12.00 6.56
CA TRP A 88 9.91 11.98 5.77
C TRP A 88 10.06 12.59 4.37
N PRO A 89 10.79 13.70 4.16
CA PRO A 89 11.01 14.24 2.82
C PRO A 89 11.69 13.25 1.86
N ALA A 90 12.67 12.48 2.36
CA ALA A 90 13.33 11.44 1.56
C ALA A 90 12.42 10.23 1.31
N ILE A 91 11.64 9.83 2.33
CA ILE A 91 10.71 8.70 2.23
C ILE A 91 9.63 8.98 1.16
N ARG A 92 9.02 10.18 1.17
CA ARG A 92 7.94 10.52 0.21
C ARG A 92 8.43 10.80 -1.21
N HIS A 93 9.74 10.99 -1.42
CA HIS A 93 10.27 11.27 -2.75
C HIS A 93 9.97 10.16 -3.75
N ARG A 94 9.38 10.52 -4.91
CA ARG A 94 8.97 9.59 -5.98
C ARG A 94 8.01 8.48 -5.52
N CYS A 95 7.14 8.77 -4.57
CA CYS A 95 6.08 7.86 -4.16
C CYS A 95 4.98 7.82 -5.23
N ASN A 96 4.57 6.62 -5.64
CA ASN A 96 3.49 6.42 -6.60
C ASN A 96 2.14 6.18 -5.91
N GLY A 97 2.14 5.58 -4.71
CA GLY A 97 0.93 5.31 -3.96
C GLY A 97 1.18 5.16 -2.47
N ILE A 98 0.12 5.27 -1.68
CA ILE A 98 0.19 5.17 -0.22
C ILE A 98 -0.90 4.25 0.31
N ILE A 99 -0.50 3.32 1.16
CA ILE A 99 -1.40 2.50 1.96
C ILE A 99 -1.33 2.98 3.40
N PHE A 100 -2.45 3.51 3.91
CA PHE A 100 -2.61 3.82 5.33
C PHE A 100 -3.15 2.58 6.05
N VAL A 101 -2.45 2.15 7.08
CA VAL A 101 -2.88 1.00 7.90
C VAL A 101 -3.28 1.49 9.28
N CYS A 102 -4.50 1.17 9.67
CA CYS A 102 -5.09 1.55 10.96
C CYS A 102 -5.72 0.32 11.62
N ASN A 103 -5.52 0.16 12.91
CA ASN A 103 -6.27 -0.82 13.70
C ASN A 103 -7.45 -0.08 14.36
N PRO A 104 -8.71 -0.33 13.94
CA PRO A 104 -9.88 0.40 14.41
C PRO A 104 -10.20 0.16 15.89
N GLU A 105 -9.58 -0.84 16.54
CA GLU A 105 -9.76 -1.10 17.98
C GLU A 105 -8.93 -0.16 18.87
N ILE A 106 -7.83 0.40 18.33
CA ILE A 106 -6.87 1.20 19.10
C ILE A 106 -6.59 2.58 18.51
N SER A 107 -7.09 2.85 17.31
CA SER A 107 -6.86 4.11 16.59
C SER A 107 -8.12 4.56 15.86
N SER A 108 -8.24 5.86 15.65
CA SER A 108 -9.30 6.52 14.89
C SER A 108 -8.81 6.99 13.52
N GLY A 109 -9.72 7.45 12.66
CA GLY A 109 -9.34 8.08 11.39
C GLY A 109 -8.53 9.36 11.58
N ASP A 110 -8.74 10.10 12.66
CA ASP A 110 -7.97 11.34 12.95
C ASP A 110 -6.48 11.05 13.16
N ASP A 111 -6.14 9.86 13.65
CA ASP A 111 -4.75 9.44 13.83
C ASP A 111 -4.00 9.32 12.49
N LEU A 112 -4.73 9.25 11.36
CA LEU A 112 -4.14 9.19 10.01
C LEU A 112 -3.84 10.57 9.42
N LEU A 113 -4.42 11.66 9.95
CA LEU A 113 -4.32 13.00 9.38
C LEU A 113 -2.87 13.49 9.23
N ILE A 114 -2.01 13.19 10.19
CA ILE A 114 -0.60 13.59 10.11
C ILE A 114 0.10 12.92 8.92
N TRP A 115 -0.16 11.62 8.69
CA TRP A 115 0.42 10.87 7.58
C TRP A 115 -0.15 11.34 6.25
N TYR A 116 -1.44 11.62 6.21
CA TYR A 116 -2.11 12.16 5.03
C TYR A 116 -1.55 13.52 4.63
N SER A 117 -1.43 14.46 5.59
CA SER A 117 -0.92 15.81 5.32
C SER A 117 0.55 15.81 4.90
N GLU A 118 1.39 15.03 5.57
CA GLU A 118 2.84 15.03 5.34
C GLU A 118 3.25 14.22 4.11
N PHE A 119 2.49 13.21 3.72
CA PHE A 119 2.88 12.33 2.62
C PHE A 119 1.96 12.48 1.40
N ALA A 120 0.66 12.40 1.55
CA ALA A 120 -0.25 12.46 0.41
C ALA A 120 -0.40 13.89 -0.15
N LEU A 121 -0.75 14.86 0.71
CA LEU A 121 -0.96 16.24 0.27
C LEU A 121 0.34 16.91 -0.20
N ARG A 122 1.45 16.73 0.51
CA ARG A 122 2.74 17.31 0.12
C ARG A 122 3.35 16.70 -1.14
N SER A 123 2.93 15.51 -1.52
CA SER A 123 3.38 14.84 -2.74
C SER A 123 2.34 14.89 -3.86
N GLU A 124 1.21 15.57 -3.62
CA GLU A 124 0.11 15.73 -4.59
C GLU A 124 -0.38 14.39 -5.15
N ILE A 125 -0.38 13.34 -4.29
CA ILE A 125 -0.83 12.01 -4.68
C ILE A 125 -2.34 12.02 -4.88
N SER A 126 -2.79 11.53 -6.02
CA SER A 126 -4.22 11.37 -6.33
C SER A 126 -4.91 10.45 -5.30
N SER A 127 -6.17 10.75 -4.96
CA SER A 127 -6.96 9.91 -4.06
C SER A 127 -7.15 8.48 -4.56
N LYS A 128 -7.04 8.24 -5.86
CA LYS A 128 -7.06 6.89 -6.47
C LYS A 128 -5.83 6.07 -6.08
N ASN A 129 -4.70 6.74 -5.84
CA ASN A 129 -3.44 6.14 -5.45
C ASN A 129 -3.26 6.12 -3.93
N LEU A 130 -4.37 6.25 -3.19
CA LEU A 130 -4.46 6.15 -1.74
C LEU A 130 -5.41 5.03 -1.34
N LEU A 131 -5.00 4.23 -0.37
CA LEU A 131 -5.81 3.13 0.17
C LEU A 131 -5.74 3.15 1.70
N VAL A 132 -6.85 2.92 2.38
CA VAL A 132 -6.89 2.73 3.84
C VAL A 132 -7.25 1.27 4.13
N LEU A 133 -6.39 0.59 4.87
CA LEU A 133 -6.63 -0.76 5.38
C LEU A 133 -6.95 -0.71 6.87
N LEU A 134 -8.14 -1.18 7.24
CA LEU A 134 -8.54 -1.37 8.63
C LEU A 134 -8.11 -2.78 9.06
N HIS A 135 -6.87 -2.88 9.54
CA HIS A 135 -6.28 -4.17 9.87
C HIS A 135 -6.54 -4.58 11.31
N HIS A 136 -6.99 -5.82 11.48
CA HIS A 136 -7.24 -6.44 12.77
C HIS A 136 -6.74 -7.89 12.78
N THR A 137 -6.22 -8.32 13.93
CA THR A 137 -5.61 -9.65 14.08
C THR A 137 -6.41 -10.60 14.96
N ASN A 138 -7.44 -10.12 15.65
CA ASN A 138 -8.17 -10.93 16.62
C ASN A 138 -9.25 -11.79 15.96
N GLU A 139 -9.42 -13.02 16.50
CA GLU A 139 -10.51 -13.95 16.10
C GLU A 139 -11.91 -13.40 16.39
N SER A 140 -12.04 -12.61 17.45
CA SER A 140 -13.26 -11.86 17.73
C SER A 140 -13.22 -10.57 16.94
N THR A 141 -13.61 -10.64 15.66
CA THR A 141 -13.79 -9.48 14.81
C THR A 141 -14.74 -8.54 15.51
N ASN A 142 -14.22 -7.43 16.01
CA ASN A 142 -15.07 -6.37 16.55
C ASN A 142 -15.68 -5.62 15.37
N HIS A 143 -16.65 -6.26 14.70
CA HIS A 143 -17.39 -5.67 13.58
C HIS A 143 -17.93 -4.27 13.93
N SER A 144 -18.18 -4.01 15.22
CA SER A 144 -18.66 -2.70 15.67
C SER A 144 -17.59 -1.63 15.54
N ALA A 145 -16.31 -1.91 15.80
CA ALA A 145 -15.23 -0.94 15.65
C ALA A 145 -15.00 -0.59 14.16
N ILE A 146 -15.02 -1.61 13.28
CA ILE A 146 -14.93 -1.39 11.83
C ILE A 146 -16.13 -0.59 11.34
N ALA A 147 -17.34 -0.95 11.74
CA ALA A 147 -18.57 -0.26 11.34
C ALA A 147 -18.65 1.18 11.88
N ALA A 148 -18.03 1.45 13.02
CA ALA A 148 -17.96 2.76 13.64
C ALA A 148 -16.83 3.63 13.10
N PHE A 149 -15.82 3.04 12.42
CA PHE A 149 -14.68 3.79 11.91
C PHE A 149 -15.12 4.82 10.87
N ARG A 150 -14.58 6.01 10.96
CA ARG A 150 -14.82 7.10 10.01
C ARG A 150 -13.52 7.79 9.68
N LEU A 151 -13.30 8.05 8.39
CA LEU A 151 -12.23 8.93 7.95
C LEU A 151 -12.62 10.39 8.19
N PRO A 152 -11.64 11.26 8.51
CA PRO A 152 -11.83 12.70 8.47
C PRO A 152 -12.30 13.18 7.10
N ALA A 153 -13.02 14.32 7.07
CA ALA A 153 -13.55 14.88 5.83
C ALA A 153 -12.46 15.17 4.78
N GLU A 154 -11.27 15.54 5.26
CA GLU A 154 -10.07 15.82 4.43
C GLU A 154 -9.59 14.60 3.65
N MET A 155 -9.87 13.41 4.15
CA MET A 155 -9.54 12.12 3.52
C MET A 155 -10.73 11.54 2.74
N GLY A 156 -11.75 12.34 2.46
CA GLY A 156 -12.92 11.92 1.70
C GLY A 156 -12.55 11.42 0.31
N GLY A 157 -13.22 10.34 -0.14
CA GLY A 157 -12.98 9.73 -1.46
C GLY A 157 -11.86 8.70 -1.51
N ILE A 158 -11.14 8.45 -0.39
CA ILE A 158 -10.17 7.36 -0.30
C ILE A 158 -10.90 6.05 0.01
N SER A 159 -10.54 4.98 -0.70
CA SER A 159 -11.09 3.65 -0.46
C SER A 159 -10.66 3.12 0.90
N VAL A 160 -11.63 2.58 1.65
CA VAL A 160 -11.41 1.98 2.98
C VAL A 160 -11.80 0.51 2.93
N ILE A 161 -10.87 -0.38 3.25
CA ILE A 161 -11.06 -1.83 3.17
C ILE A 161 -10.72 -2.46 4.52
N PRO A 162 -11.63 -3.26 5.11
CA PRO A 162 -11.29 -4.12 6.23
C PRO A 162 -10.27 -5.17 5.78
N SER A 163 -9.34 -5.54 6.66
CA SER A 163 -8.37 -6.59 6.36
C SER A 163 -8.05 -7.45 7.57
N ASN A 164 -8.06 -8.76 7.33
CA ASN A 164 -7.58 -9.76 8.26
C ASN A 164 -6.76 -10.78 7.46
N ILE A 165 -5.45 -10.79 7.66
CA ILE A 165 -4.55 -11.65 6.88
C ILE A 165 -4.89 -13.13 7.04
N ASP A 166 -5.30 -13.55 8.24
CA ASP A 166 -5.57 -14.98 8.54
C ASP A 166 -6.88 -15.48 7.94
N LYS A 167 -7.87 -14.60 7.75
CA LYS A 167 -9.21 -14.95 7.30
C LYS A 167 -9.54 -14.48 5.88
N GLU A 168 -9.04 -13.32 5.51
CA GLU A 168 -9.42 -12.56 4.32
C GLU A 168 -8.16 -12.16 3.51
N GLY A 169 -7.12 -13.01 3.54
CA GLY A 169 -5.86 -12.72 2.88
C GLY A 169 -6.00 -12.59 1.37
N GLU A 170 -6.80 -13.45 0.74
CA GLU A 170 -7.02 -13.41 -0.71
C GLU A 170 -7.76 -12.13 -1.14
N GLU A 171 -8.74 -11.67 -0.35
CA GLU A 171 -9.45 -10.41 -0.58
C GLU A 171 -8.50 -9.22 -0.45
N LEU A 172 -7.59 -9.25 0.52
CA LEU A 172 -6.55 -8.23 0.67
C LEU A 172 -5.62 -8.21 -0.54
N ARG A 173 -5.22 -9.38 -1.04
CA ARG A 173 -4.34 -9.48 -2.23
C ARG A 173 -5.05 -8.96 -3.49
N LEU A 174 -6.33 -9.31 -3.66
CA LEU A 174 -7.14 -8.80 -4.78
C LEU A 174 -7.27 -7.27 -4.71
N ALA A 175 -7.57 -6.74 -3.53
CA ALA A 175 -7.67 -5.28 -3.33
C ALA A 175 -6.34 -4.57 -3.62
N PHE A 176 -5.23 -5.17 -3.23
CA PHE A 176 -3.90 -4.65 -3.51
C PHE A 176 -3.58 -4.69 -5.01
N ASN A 177 -3.91 -5.77 -5.73
CA ASN A 177 -3.69 -5.86 -7.17
C ASN A 177 -4.51 -4.81 -7.93
N ASN A 178 -5.77 -4.58 -7.55
CA ASN A 178 -6.59 -3.52 -8.12
C ASN A 178 -5.96 -2.13 -7.87
N PHE A 179 -5.49 -1.90 -6.66
CA PHE A 179 -4.78 -0.67 -6.30
C PHE A 179 -3.50 -0.46 -7.12
N LEU A 180 -2.73 -1.53 -7.38
CA LEU A 180 -1.57 -1.47 -8.28
C LEU A 180 -1.97 -1.12 -9.71
N CYS A 181 -3.05 -1.69 -10.22
CA CYS A 181 -3.56 -1.37 -11.56
C CYS A 181 -3.93 0.12 -11.69
N ASP A 182 -4.57 0.70 -10.67
CA ASP A 182 -4.91 2.13 -10.65
C ASP A 182 -3.65 3.01 -10.69
N ILE A 183 -2.62 2.66 -9.91
CA ILE A 183 -1.33 3.37 -9.90
C ILE A 183 -0.64 3.26 -11.28
N ILE A 184 -0.60 2.06 -11.86
CA ILE A 184 0.06 1.83 -13.16
C ILE A 184 -0.64 2.63 -14.26
N ALA A 185 -1.97 2.64 -14.27
CA ALA A 185 -2.76 3.44 -15.21
C ALA A 185 -2.42 4.94 -15.10
N ASP A 186 -2.25 5.44 -13.88
CA ASP A 186 -1.90 6.84 -13.63
C ASP A 186 -0.47 7.17 -14.08
N VAL A 187 0.49 6.28 -13.83
CA VAL A 187 1.88 6.41 -14.29
C VAL A 187 1.97 6.41 -15.81
N HIS A 188 1.23 5.52 -16.50
CA HIS A 188 1.19 5.48 -17.97
C HIS A 188 0.63 6.78 -18.55
N ASN A 189 -0.45 7.31 -17.98
CA ASN A 189 -1.07 8.55 -18.44
C ASN A 189 -0.11 9.76 -18.28
N THR A 190 0.71 9.75 -17.23
CA THR A 190 1.66 10.85 -16.96
C THR A 190 2.90 10.79 -17.86
N THR A 191 3.25 9.62 -18.39
CA THR A 191 4.45 9.44 -19.23
C THR A 191 4.16 9.78 -20.73
N GLN A 192 2.89 9.92 -21.12
CA GLN A 192 2.50 10.23 -22.51
C GLN A 192 2.42 11.73 -22.83
N TYR A 193 2.74 12.59 -21.87
CA TYR A 193 2.81 14.06 -22.03
C TYR A 193 4.23 14.57 -21.77
#